data_b72a8c10ee2cab2939927ae265d8095c
#
_entry.id   b72a8c10ee2cab2939927ae265d8095c
#
_cell.length_a   1.000
_cell.length_b   1.000
_cell.length_c   1.000
_cell.angle_alpha   90.00
_cell.angle_beta   90.00
_cell.angle_gamma   90.00
#
_symmetry.space_group_name_H-M   'P 1'
#
loop_
_entity.id
_entity.type
_entity.pdbx_description
1 polymer ?
#
loop_
_entity_poly.entity_id
_entity_poly.type
_entity_poly.pdbx_seq_one_letter_code
_entity_poly.pdbx_strand_id
1 'polypeptide(L)'
;MPRTKGSKNKPKTVTADFATQIAEKQSAKEALTAEIASITANIDTLKSDLKAKKTALKKAEKEVATLEAKKAKADARAAEEAKKAEAESVLKKLLAEGMSADEILAKLR
;
A
#
# COMPACT_ATOMS: atom_id res chain seq x y z
N MET A 1 37.99 -63.79 25.26
CA MET A 1 37.08 -63.69 24.13
C MET A 1 36.13 -62.50 24.25
N PRO A 2 35.41 -62.36 25.34
CA PRO A 2 34.52 -61.21 25.44
C PRO A 2 35.20 -59.87 25.26
N ARG A 3 36.39 -59.72 25.76
CA ARG A 3 37.18 -58.47 25.63
C ARG A 3 37.52 -58.16 24.19
N THR A 4 37.89 -59.17 23.42
CA THR A 4 38.25 -59.03 22.03
C THR A 4 37.02 -58.54 21.24
N LYS A 5 35.85 -59.11 21.49
CA LYS A 5 34.63 -58.71 20.86
C LYS A 5 34.27 -57.27 21.21
N GLY A 6 34.41 -56.92 22.49
CA GLY A 6 34.12 -55.55 22.93
C GLY A 6 35.06 -54.54 22.29
N SER A 7 36.36 -54.88 22.20
CA SER A 7 37.35 -54.01 21.59
C SER A 7 37.09 -53.79 20.10
N LYS A 8 36.72 -54.84 19.37
CA LYS A 8 36.41 -54.76 17.98
C LYS A 8 35.13 -53.95 17.70
N ASN A 9 34.15 -54.14 18.56
CA ASN A 9 32.87 -53.44 18.41
C ASN A 9 32.98 -51.94 18.61
N LYS A 10 33.80 -51.49 19.56
CA LYS A 10 33.99 -50.09 19.84
C LYS A 10 34.43 -49.26 18.64
N PRO A 11 35.50 -49.66 17.91
CA PRO A 11 35.90 -48.88 16.71
C PRO A 11 34.82 -48.85 15.64
N LYS A 12 34.13 -49.94 15.40
CA LYS A 12 33.04 -49.98 14.44
C LYS A 12 31.88 -49.07 14.83
N THR A 13 31.53 -49.08 16.12
CA THR A 13 30.47 -48.26 16.65
C THR A 13 30.79 -46.78 16.46
N VAL A 14 32.05 -46.39 16.77
CA VAL A 14 32.49 -45.01 16.61
C VAL A 14 32.43 -44.60 15.12
N THR A 15 32.93 -45.43 14.22
CA THR A 15 32.90 -45.14 12.80
C THR A 15 31.48 -45.04 12.27
N ALA A 16 30.59 -45.95 12.68
CA ALA A 16 29.19 -45.91 12.32
C ALA A 16 28.51 -44.66 12.87
N ASP A 17 28.87 -44.26 14.09
CA ASP A 17 28.32 -43.06 14.72
C ASP A 17 28.71 -41.80 13.96
N PHE A 18 29.94 -41.68 13.54
CA PHE A 18 30.37 -40.55 12.73
C PHE A 18 29.68 -40.55 11.36
N ALA A 19 29.55 -41.71 10.73
CA ALA A 19 28.84 -41.81 9.47
C ALA A 19 27.36 -41.36 9.60
N THR A 20 26.74 -41.76 10.69
CA THR A 20 25.36 -41.35 11.01
C THR A 20 25.29 -39.86 11.26
N GLN A 21 26.21 -39.31 12.03
CA GLN A 21 26.25 -37.88 12.29
C GLN A 21 26.48 -37.07 11.03
N ILE A 22 27.36 -37.54 10.15
CA ILE A 22 27.62 -36.92 8.85
C ILE A 22 26.36 -36.94 8.02
N ALA A 23 25.68 -38.07 7.96
CA ALA A 23 24.42 -38.19 7.18
C ALA A 23 23.35 -37.24 7.72
N GLU A 24 23.22 -37.13 9.03
CA GLU A 24 22.27 -36.21 9.66
C GLU A 24 22.61 -34.74 9.36
N LYS A 25 23.89 -34.39 9.41
CA LYS A 25 24.33 -33.02 9.11
C LYS A 25 24.18 -32.71 7.63
N GLN A 26 24.43 -33.68 6.77
CA GLN A 26 24.18 -33.50 5.32
C GLN A 26 22.70 -33.26 5.05
N SER A 27 21.84 -34.04 5.69
CA SER A 27 20.39 -33.87 5.57
C SER A 27 19.96 -32.49 6.06
N ALA A 28 20.47 -32.05 7.20
CA ALA A 28 20.19 -30.73 7.75
C ALA A 28 20.70 -29.64 6.81
N LYS A 29 21.87 -29.80 6.24
CA LYS A 29 22.45 -28.86 5.26
C LYS A 29 21.55 -28.73 4.03
N GLU A 30 21.10 -29.86 3.51
CA GLU A 30 20.19 -29.85 2.35
C GLU A 30 18.87 -29.17 2.66
N ALA A 31 18.32 -29.46 3.84
CA ALA A 31 17.08 -28.83 4.29
C ALA A 31 17.24 -27.30 4.41
N LEU A 32 18.33 -26.86 5.00
CA LEU A 32 18.63 -25.43 5.15
C LEU A 32 18.85 -24.76 3.79
N THR A 33 19.54 -25.44 2.89
CA THR A 33 19.74 -24.95 1.52
C THR A 33 18.41 -24.75 0.80
N ALA A 34 17.50 -25.71 0.94
CA ALA A 34 16.17 -25.63 0.35
C ALA A 34 15.35 -24.50 0.98
N GLU A 35 15.44 -24.33 2.30
CA GLU A 35 14.76 -23.25 3.01
C GLU A 35 15.28 -21.88 2.56
N ILE A 36 16.60 -21.74 2.42
CA ILE A 36 17.22 -20.51 1.92
C ILE A 36 16.75 -20.19 0.52
N ALA A 37 16.70 -21.19 -0.36
CA ALA A 37 16.22 -21.01 -1.72
C ALA A 37 14.77 -20.54 -1.75
N SER A 38 13.94 -21.13 -0.91
CA SER A 38 12.53 -20.75 -0.79
C SER A 38 12.37 -19.30 -0.29
N ILE A 39 13.13 -18.94 0.75
CA ILE A 39 13.11 -17.59 1.31
C ILE A 39 13.60 -16.58 0.28
N THR A 40 14.67 -16.91 -0.44
CA THR A 40 15.20 -16.02 -1.49
C THR A 40 14.15 -15.78 -2.57
N ALA A 41 13.45 -16.81 -3.00
CA ALA A 41 12.37 -16.67 -3.96
C ALA A 41 11.23 -15.78 -3.42
N ASN A 42 10.89 -15.96 -2.15
CA ASN A 42 9.88 -15.12 -1.50
C ASN A 42 10.32 -13.66 -1.42
N ILE A 43 11.58 -13.41 -1.12
CA ILE A 43 12.15 -12.04 -1.09
C ILE A 43 12.03 -11.40 -2.47
N ASP A 44 12.38 -12.13 -3.53
CA ASP A 44 12.28 -11.62 -4.88
C ASP A 44 10.84 -11.28 -5.26
N THR A 45 9.90 -12.14 -4.88
CA THR A 45 8.48 -11.89 -5.09
C THR A 45 8.03 -10.64 -4.33
N LEU A 46 8.44 -10.51 -3.06
CA LEU A 46 8.09 -9.35 -2.25
C LEU A 46 8.69 -8.05 -2.80
N LYS A 47 9.91 -8.11 -3.32
CA LYS A 47 10.53 -6.94 -3.97
C LYS A 47 9.74 -6.50 -5.19
N SER A 48 9.32 -7.46 -6.00
CA SER A 48 8.49 -7.21 -7.18
C SER A 48 7.16 -6.59 -6.78
N ASP A 49 6.52 -7.17 -5.76
CA ASP A 49 5.24 -6.69 -5.24
C ASP A 49 5.37 -5.28 -4.69
N LEU A 50 6.45 -5.02 -3.95
CA LEU A 50 6.72 -3.69 -3.40
C LEU A 50 6.84 -2.65 -4.51
N LYS A 51 7.59 -2.97 -5.56
CA LYS A 51 7.76 -2.09 -6.70
C LYS A 51 6.41 -1.80 -7.37
N ALA A 52 5.61 -2.83 -7.58
CA ALA A 52 4.28 -2.68 -8.18
C ALA A 52 3.36 -1.82 -7.31
N LYS A 53 3.39 -2.04 -6.00
CA LYS A 53 2.57 -1.26 -5.06
C LYS A 53 3.00 0.20 -5.00
N LYS A 54 4.29 0.48 -5.03
CA LYS A 54 4.80 1.85 -5.08
C LYS A 54 4.35 2.58 -6.33
N THR A 55 4.37 1.89 -7.47
CA THR A 55 3.90 2.45 -8.73
C THR A 55 2.39 2.73 -8.67
N ALA A 56 1.63 1.78 -8.14
CA ALA A 56 0.19 1.95 -7.96
C ALA A 56 -0.14 3.10 -7.00
N LEU A 57 0.65 3.25 -5.94
CA LEU A 57 0.48 4.35 -4.98
C LEU A 57 0.68 5.70 -5.65
N LYS A 58 1.74 5.85 -6.44
CA LYS A 58 2.00 7.10 -7.17
C LYS A 58 0.86 7.45 -8.12
N LYS A 59 0.34 6.45 -8.80
CA LYS A 59 -0.79 6.64 -9.72
C LYS A 59 -2.03 7.08 -8.94
N ALA A 60 -2.31 6.43 -7.83
CA ALA A 60 -3.45 6.78 -6.98
C ALA A 60 -3.31 8.19 -6.42
N GLU A 61 -2.12 8.59 -5.99
CA GLU A 61 -1.85 9.94 -5.50
C GLU A 61 -2.14 10.99 -6.55
N LYS A 62 -1.73 10.73 -7.80
CA LYS A 62 -2.02 11.64 -8.92
C LYS A 62 -3.52 11.72 -9.19
N GLU A 63 -4.20 10.59 -9.16
CA GLU A 63 -5.65 10.55 -9.37
C GLU A 63 -6.38 11.32 -8.27
N VAL A 64 -5.97 11.15 -7.03
CA VAL A 64 -6.53 11.91 -5.90
C VAL A 64 -6.32 13.40 -6.10
N ALA A 65 -5.10 13.82 -6.44
CA ALA A 65 -4.80 15.24 -6.67
C ALA A 65 -5.65 15.82 -7.80
N THR A 66 -5.84 15.07 -8.88
CA THR A 66 -6.67 15.48 -10.00
C THR A 66 -8.13 15.64 -9.58
N LEU A 67 -8.64 14.67 -8.82
CA LEU A 67 -10.03 14.71 -8.34
C LEU A 67 -10.25 15.84 -7.34
N GLU A 68 -9.28 16.09 -6.46
CA GLU A 68 -9.34 17.21 -5.52
C GLU A 68 -9.38 18.54 -6.23
N ALA A 69 -8.59 18.69 -7.31
CA ALA A 69 -8.60 19.91 -8.11
C ALA A 69 -9.95 20.09 -8.83
N LYS A 70 -10.51 19.02 -9.36
CA LYS A 70 -11.84 19.06 -9.99
C LYS A 70 -12.93 19.40 -8.97
N LYS A 71 -12.84 18.83 -7.79
CA LYS A 71 -13.78 19.12 -6.70
C LYS A 71 -13.70 20.59 -6.30
N ALA A 72 -12.50 21.12 -6.15
CA ALA A 72 -12.30 22.52 -5.79
C ALA A 72 -12.93 23.45 -6.82
N LYS A 73 -12.76 23.15 -8.11
CA LYS A 73 -13.39 23.94 -9.19
C LYS A 73 -14.90 23.83 -9.16
N ALA A 74 -15.43 22.64 -8.95
CA ALA A 74 -16.87 22.42 -8.86
C ALA A 74 -17.47 23.15 -7.67
N ASP A 75 -16.80 23.10 -6.51
CA ASP A 75 -17.24 23.79 -5.29
C ASP A 75 -17.22 25.30 -5.48
N ALA A 76 -16.19 25.84 -6.14
CA ALA A 76 -16.09 27.27 -6.42
C ALA A 76 -17.21 27.71 -7.37
N ARG A 77 -17.49 26.92 -8.38
CA ARG A 77 -18.58 27.21 -9.34
C ARG A 77 -19.94 27.18 -8.65
N ALA A 78 -20.15 26.18 -7.80
CA ALA A 78 -21.40 26.05 -7.05
C ALA A 78 -21.59 27.26 -6.11
N ALA A 79 -20.51 27.72 -5.48
CA ALA A 79 -20.56 28.89 -4.61
C ALA A 79 -20.90 30.15 -5.38
N GLU A 80 -20.33 30.32 -6.58
CA GLU A 80 -20.66 31.47 -7.44
C GLU A 80 -22.10 31.45 -7.90
N GLU A 81 -22.59 30.27 -8.31
CA GLU A 81 -23.99 30.12 -8.72
C GLU A 81 -24.94 30.38 -7.58
N ALA A 82 -24.61 29.97 -6.37
CA ALA A 82 -25.42 30.26 -5.18
C ALA A 82 -25.51 31.76 -4.91
N LYS A 83 -24.37 32.47 -5.01
CA LYS A 83 -24.35 33.93 -4.85
C LYS A 83 -25.17 34.64 -5.91
N LYS A 84 -25.05 34.16 -7.14
CA LYS A 84 -25.80 34.71 -8.28
C LYS A 84 -27.30 34.52 -8.08
N ALA A 85 -27.72 33.33 -7.68
CA ALA A 85 -29.11 33.01 -7.42
C ALA A 85 -29.66 33.87 -6.27
N GLU A 86 -28.88 34.08 -5.22
CA GLU A 86 -29.23 34.90 -4.10
C GLU A 86 -29.41 36.37 -4.52
N ALA A 87 -28.48 36.87 -5.34
CA ALA A 87 -28.56 38.24 -5.86
C ALA A 87 -29.80 38.41 -6.74
N GLU A 88 -30.12 37.45 -7.60
CA GLU A 88 -31.31 37.45 -8.43
C GLU A 88 -32.60 37.46 -7.61
N SER A 89 -32.58 36.65 -6.52
CA SER A 89 -33.74 36.61 -5.60
C SER A 89 -33.95 37.93 -4.92
N VAL A 90 -32.89 38.56 -4.43
CA VAL A 90 -32.95 39.89 -3.80
C VAL A 90 -33.46 40.95 -4.81
N LEU A 91 -32.95 40.89 -6.03
CA LEU A 91 -33.35 41.82 -7.08
C LEU A 91 -34.85 41.70 -7.38
N LYS A 92 -35.34 40.48 -7.54
CA LYS A 92 -36.76 40.22 -7.75
C LYS A 92 -37.61 40.74 -6.59
N LYS A 93 -37.16 40.52 -5.39
CA LYS A 93 -37.85 40.97 -4.19
C LYS A 93 -37.96 42.52 -4.17
N LEU A 94 -36.88 43.20 -4.47
CA LEU A 94 -36.85 44.66 -4.50
C LEU A 94 -37.75 45.23 -5.61
N LEU A 95 -37.75 44.60 -6.77
CA LEU A 95 -38.64 44.99 -7.87
C LEU A 95 -40.10 44.78 -7.48
N ALA A 96 -40.41 43.69 -6.80
CA ALA A 96 -41.78 43.42 -6.33
C ALA A 96 -42.25 44.41 -5.31
N GLU A 97 -41.32 45.00 -4.54
CA GLU A 97 -41.61 46.07 -3.57
C GLU A 97 -41.81 47.43 -4.24
N GLY A 98 -41.71 47.50 -5.56
CA GLY A 98 -41.95 48.73 -6.28
C GLY A 98 -40.76 49.66 -6.45
N MET A 99 -39.57 49.15 -6.17
CA MET A 99 -38.34 49.94 -6.34
C MET A 99 -37.98 50.07 -7.82
N SER A 100 -37.53 51.25 -8.22
CA SER A 100 -37.03 51.46 -9.57
C SER A 100 -35.63 50.88 -9.73
N ALA A 101 -35.18 50.67 -10.96
CA ALA A 101 -33.84 50.20 -11.26
C ALA A 101 -32.77 51.12 -10.67
N ASP A 102 -32.99 52.41 -10.74
CA ASP A 102 -32.05 53.42 -10.17
C ASP A 102 -31.94 53.32 -8.65
N GLU A 103 -33.05 53.13 -7.98
CA GLU A 103 -33.07 52.93 -6.53
C GLU A 103 -32.34 51.65 -6.12
N ILE A 104 -32.53 50.58 -6.88
CA ILE A 104 -31.85 49.29 -6.63
C ILE A 104 -30.33 49.46 -6.80
N LEU A 105 -29.89 50.11 -7.86
CA LEU A 105 -28.48 50.37 -8.11
C LEU A 105 -27.88 51.24 -7.02
N ALA A 106 -28.59 52.23 -6.55
CA ALA A 106 -28.12 53.07 -5.43
C ALA A 106 -27.89 52.27 -4.15
N LYS A 107 -28.75 51.29 -3.87
CA LYS A 107 -28.62 50.44 -2.68
C LYS A 107 -27.48 49.44 -2.80
N LEU A 108 -27.16 48.99 -4.01
CA LEU A 108 -26.09 48.01 -4.25
C LEU A 108 -24.69 48.63 -4.29
N ARG A 109 -24.55 49.89 -4.31
CA ARG A 109 -23.25 50.62 -4.26
C ARG A 109 -22.67 50.77 -2.82
#